data_c7c127ede1fd7c7d9bff2ff03194209f
#
_entry.id   c7c127ede1fd7c7d9bff2ff03194209f
#
_cell.length_a   1.000
_cell.length_b   1.000
_cell.length_c   1.000
_cell.angle_alpha   90.00
_cell.angle_beta   90.00
_cell.angle_gamma   90.00
#
_symmetry.space_group_name_H-M   'P 1'
#
loop_
_entity.id
_entity.type
_entity.pdbx_description
1 polymer ?
#
loop_
_entity_poly.entity_id
_entity_poly.type
_entity_poly.pdbx_seq_one_letter_code
_entity_poly.pdbx_strand_id
1 'polypeptide(L)'
;MTQHIITTEAMAAFRRYLMAAERRPATIAKYLREVQAFTQTLPPGGSVTKETVLAWKRTLVQAHAPSTVNGKLAALNTFFSFLGWGECRVKALRRQRELFRDPGRELHKGDYLRLLAAARQARNWRLYYLMETLASTGVRISELQ
;
A
#
# COMPACT_ATOMS: atom_id res chain seq x y z
N MET A 1 15.34 10.79 26.80
CA MET A 1 14.50 10.42 25.64
C MET A 1 15.23 10.92 24.40
N THR A 2 15.60 9.99 23.52
CA THR A 2 16.29 10.36 22.28
C THR A 2 15.27 10.99 21.33
N GLN A 3 15.47 12.24 20.98
CA GLN A 3 14.63 12.93 19.98
C GLN A 3 15.18 12.64 18.60
N HIS A 4 14.37 12.01 17.76
CA HIS A 4 14.72 11.70 16.37
C HIS A 4 14.03 12.70 15.43
N ILE A 5 14.79 13.24 14.47
CA ILE A 5 14.25 14.17 13.46
C ILE A 5 14.47 13.55 12.08
N ILE A 6 13.42 13.49 11.27
CA ILE A 6 13.52 13.05 9.87
C ILE A 6 14.03 14.21 9.03
N THR A 7 15.19 14.01 8.42
CA THR A 7 15.81 15.01 7.54
C THR A 7 15.68 14.60 6.08
N THR A 8 15.85 15.56 5.18
CA THR A 8 15.87 15.31 3.72
C THR A 8 16.99 14.35 3.35
N GLU A 9 18.14 14.46 4.03
CA GLU A 9 19.29 13.56 3.84
C GLU A 9 18.97 12.13 4.24
N ALA A 10 18.23 11.93 5.33
CA ALA A 10 17.78 10.62 5.78
C ALA A 10 16.84 9.96 4.76
N MET A 11 15.93 10.75 4.15
CA MET A 11 15.05 10.29 3.08
C MET A 11 15.83 9.90 1.82
N ALA A 12 16.83 10.70 1.43
CA ALA A 12 17.69 10.40 0.28
C ALA A 12 18.55 9.15 0.54
N ALA A 13 19.09 9.00 1.75
CA ALA A 13 19.85 7.81 2.16
C ALA A 13 18.95 6.55 2.17
N PHE A 14 17.73 6.65 2.65
CA PHE A 14 16.77 5.55 2.64
C PHE A 14 16.42 5.12 1.21
N ARG A 15 16.24 6.07 0.29
CA ARG A 15 16.04 5.75 -1.13
C ARG A 15 17.21 4.93 -1.68
N ARG A 16 18.47 5.34 -1.43
CA ARG A 16 19.67 4.60 -1.86
C ARG A 16 19.73 3.21 -1.25
N TYR A 17 19.38 3.09 0.05
CA TYR A 17 19.29 1.81 0.74
C TYR A 17 18.29 0.86 0.07
N LEU A 18 17.09 1.33 -0.27
CA LEU A 18 16.08 0.53 -0.95
C LEU A 18 16.50 0.11 -2.36
N MET A 19 17.22 0.99 -3.08
CA MET A 19 17.80 0.67 -4.39
C MET A 19 18.89 -0.39 -4.27
N ALA A 20 19.79 -0.27 -3.31
CA ALA A 20 20.86 -1.25 -3.04
C ALA A 20 20.28 -2.61 -2.61
N ALA A 21 19.12 -2.62 -1.95
CA ALA A 21 18.37 -3.82 -1.61
C ALA A 21 17.51 -4.36 -2.79
N GLU A 22 17.75 -3.88 -4.01
CA GLU A 22 17.10 -4.32 -5.26
C GLU A 22 15.57 -4.28 -5.20
N ARG A 23 14.99 -3.33 -4.44
CA ARG A 23 13.55 -3.16 -4.38
C ARG A 23 13.01 -2.58 -5.69
N ARG A 24 11.82 -3.06 -6.11
CA ARG A 24 11.15 -2.55 -7.32
C ARG A 24 10.88 -1.05 -7.21
N PRO A 25 11.01 -0.28 -8.32
CA PRO A 25 10.78 1.17 -8.32
C PRO A 25 9.44 1.59 -7.69
N ALA A 26 8.37 0.85 -7.98
CA ALA A 26 7.05 1.09 -7.39
C ALA A 26 7.03 0.91 -5.87
N THR A 27 7.79 -0.06 -5.33
CA THR A 27 7.94 -0.27 -3.88
C THR A 27 8.71 0.87 -3.24
N ILE A 28 9.80 1.32 -3.88
CA ILE A 28 10.61 2.46 -3.41
C ILE A 28 9.74 3.72 -3.33
N ALA A 29 9.04 4.04 -4.42
CA ALA A 29 8.15 5.19 -4.49
C ALA A 29 7.06 5.14 -3.40
N LYS A 30 6.44 3.96 -3.20
CA LYS A 30 5.45 3.75 -2.15
C LYS A 30 6.04 4.01 -0.76
N TYR A 31 7.19 3.44 -0.44
CA TYR A 31 7.80 3.58 0.89
C TYR A 31 8.16 5.03 1.20
N LEU A 32 8.77 5.73 0.25
CA LEU A 32 9.10 7.15 0.40
C LEU A 32 7.85 8.01 0.61
N ARG A 33 6.78 7.76 -0.17
CA ARG A 33 5.50 8.47 -0.03
C ARG A 33 4.89 8.26 1.35
N GLU A 34 4.90 7.04 1.88
CA GLU A 34 4.30 6.75 3.19
C GLU A 34 5.11 7.38 4.34
N VAL A 35 6.45 7.38 4.25
CA VAL A 35 7.30 8.09 5.23
C VAL A 35 7.06 9.59 5.15
N GLN A 36 6.98 10.15 3.95
CA GLN A 36 6.67 11.59 3.77
C GLN A 36 5.29 11.96 4.32
N ALA A 37 4.28 11.12 4.09
CA ALA A 37 2.94 11.33 4.64
C ALA A 37 2.95 11.37 6.18
N PHE A 38 3.73 10.49 6.82
CA PHE A 38 3.93 10.55 8.27
C PHE A 38 4.63 11.84 8.70
N THR A 39 5.71 12.23 8.02
CA THR A 39 6.47 13.46 8.35
C THR A 39 5.58 14.71 8.30
N GLN A 40 4.64 14.78 7.35
CA GLN A 40 3.69 15.89 7.24
C GLN A 40 2.70 15.98 8.40
N THR A 41 2.51 14.91 9.17
CA THR A 41 1.65 14.93 10.38
C THR A 41 2.38 15.41 11.63
N LEU A 42 3.70 15.52 11.57
CA LEU A 42 4.50 16.04 12.66
C LEU A 42 4.46 17.58 12.68
N PRO A 43 4.49 18.21 13.87
CA PRO A 43 4.64 19.67 13.95
C PRO A 43 5.99 20.09 13.35
N PRO A 44 6.13 21.35 12.90
CA PRO A 44 7.40 21.87 12.39
C PRO A 44 8.53 21.66 13.40
N GLY A 45 9.61 20.99 12.98
CA GLY A 45 10.71 20.61 13.87
C GLY A 45 10.35 19.52 14.88
N GLY A 46 9.21 18.84 14.70
CA GLY A 46 8.71 17.79 15.59
C GLY A 46 9.59 16.56 15.60
N SER A 47 9.84 16.05 16.81
CA SER A 47 10.58 14.80 16.99
C SER A 47 9.71 13.59 16.78
N VAL A 48 10.31 12.56 16.20
CA VAL A 48 9.70 11.22 16.10
C VAL A 48 9.86 10.51 17.43
N THR A 49 8.76 10.15 18.03
CA THR A 49 8.69 9.32 19.23
C THR A 49 7.72 8.17 19.02
N LYS A 50 7.75 7.18 19.91
CA LYS A 50 6.77 6.09 19.89
C LYS A 50 5.33 6.62 19.94
N GLU A 51 5.10 7.66 20.73
CA GLU A 51 3.79 8.28 20.93
C GLU A 51 3.27 8.93 19.64
N THR A 52 4.14 9.67 18.91
CA THR A 52 3.76 10.30 17.64
C THR A 52 3.41 9.24 16.58
N VAL A 53 4.15 8.13 16.54
CA VAL A 53 3.85 7.03 15.62
C VAL A 53 2.55 6.31 16.00
N LEU A 54 2.28 6.11 17.29
CA LEU A 54 1.02 5.53 17.76
C LEU A 54 -0.18 6.45 17.49
N ALA A 55 -0.01 7.77 17.63
CA ALA A 55 -1.04 8.75 17.28
C ALA A 55 -1.38 8.66 15.79
N TRP A 56 -0.36 8.66 14.92
CA TRP A 56 -0.57 8.50 13.48
C TRP A 56 -1.24 7.15 13.13
N LYS A 57 -0.83 6.06 13.77
CA LYS A 57 -1.49 4.75 13.59
C LYS A 57 -2.99 4.82 13.93
N ARG A 58 -3.39 5.53 14.99
CA ARG A 58 -4.81 5.69 15.35
C ARG A 58 -5.60 6.41 14.26
N THR A 59 -5.06 7.48 13.68
CA THR A 59 -5.72 8.18 12.56
C THR A 59 -5.86 7.28 11.33
N LEU A 60 -4.84 6.46 11.02
CA LEU A 60 -4.92 5.50 9.91
C LEU A 60 -5.99 4.44 10.12
N VAL A 61 -6.14 3.93 11.34
CA VAL A 61 -7.16 2.91 11.67
C VAL A 61 -8.58 3.44 11.47
N GLN A 62 -8.81 4.72 11.72
CA GLN A 62 -10.10 5.36 11.51
C GLN A 62 -10.43 5.58 10.02
N ALA A 63 -9.40 5.79 9.19
CA ALA A 63 -9.58 6.21 7.80
C ALA A 63 -9.39 5.08 6.78
N HIS A 64 -8.76 3.96 7.14
CA HIS A 64 -8.34 2.93 6.19
C HIS A 64 -8.62 1.50 6.67
N ALA A 65 -8.75 0.59 5.69
CA ALA A 65 -8.83 -0.85 5.97
C ALA A 65 -7.53 -1.38 6.62
N PRO A 66 -7.59 -2.43 7.46
CA PRO A 66 -6.44 -2.97 8.18
C PRO A 66 -5.25 -3.35 7.28
N SER A 67 -5.50 -3.85 6.07
CA SER A 67 -4.45 -4.17 5.11
C SER A 67 -3.68 -2.94 4.64
N THR A 68 -4.39 -1.83 4.39
CA THR A 68 -3.80 -0.54 4.00
C THR A 68 -2.98 0.03 5.16
N VAL A 69 -3.52 0.02 6.37
CA VAL A 69 -2.79 0.47 7.58
C VAL A 69 -1.50 -0.32 7.74
N ASN A 70 -1.57 -1.66 7.66
CA ASN A 70 -0.38 -2.50 7.80
C ASN A 70 0.67 -2.23 6.71
N GLY A 71 0.25 -1.95 5.47
CA GLY A 71 1.16 -1.56 4.40
C GLY A 71 1.89 -0.24 4.67
N LYS A 72 1.19 0.76 5.23
CA LYS A 72 1.78 2.04 5.64
C LYS A 72 2.74 1.87 6.82
N LEU A 73 2.34 1.11 7.84
CA LEU A 73 3.19 0.81 9.00
C LEU A 73 4.44 0.00 8.62
N ALA A 74 4.35 -0.91 7.64
CA ALA A 74 5.50 -1.67 7.15
C ALA A 74 6.56 -0.75 6.52
N ALA A 75 6.14 0.23 5.71
CA ALA A 75 7.05 1.20 5.12
C ALA A 75 7.77 2.03 6.21
N LEU A 76 7.01 2.54 7.18
CA LEU A 76 7.54 3.36 8.27
C LEU A 76 8.47 2.55 9.20
N ASN A 77 8.08 1.31 9.57
CA ASN A 77 8.92 0.42 10.37
C ASN A 77 10.23 0.04 9.66
N THR A 78 10.20 -0.10 8.32
CA THR A 78 11.41 -0.35 7.53
C THR A 78 12.34 0.85 7.56
N PHE A 79 11.79 2.06 7.47
CA PHE A 79 12.56 3.31 7.60
C PHE A 79 13.19 3.45 8.97
N PHE A 80 12.45 3.19 10.05
CA PHE A 80 12.99 3.23 11.41
C PHE A 80 14.06 2.15 11.65
N SER A 81 13.89 0.96 11.06
CA SER A 81 14.92 -0.07 11.13
C SER A 81 16.21 0.35 10.41
N PHE A 82 16.09 1.02 9.26
CA PHE A 82 17.21 1.58 8.52
C PHE A 82 17.97 2.65 9.33
N LEU A 83 17.26 3.50 10.06
CA LEU A 83 17.85 4.55 10.91
C LEU A 83 18.32 4.05 12.29
N GLY A 84 18.07 2.79 12.62
CA GLY A 84 18.38 2.25 13.95
C GLY A 84 17.41 2.69 15.06
N TRP A 85 16.23 3.25 14.70
CA TRP A 85 15.21 3.72 15.65
C TRP A 85 14.20 2.63 15.99
N GLY A 86 14.72 1.52 16.49
CA GLY A 86 13.92 0.31 16.78
C GLY A 86 12.79 0.57 17.79
N GLU A 87 13.00 1.47 18.73
CA GLU A 87 12.05 1.88 19.76
C GLU A 87 10.82 2.59 19.20
N CYS A 88 10.95 3.28 18.05
CA CYS A 88 9.84 3.95 17.38
C CYS A 88 8.93 3.00 16.59
N ARG A 89 9.35 1.76 16.35
CA ARG A 89 8.58 0.78 15.58
C ARG A 89 7.30 0.39 16.30
N VAL A 90 6.23 0.21 15.54
CA VAL A 90 4.91 -0.20 16.04
C VAL A 90 4.46 -1.52 15.44
N LYS A 91 3.68 -2.28 16.22
CA LYS A 91 3.12 -3.56 15.77
C LYS A 91 2.06 -3.34 14.70
N ALA A 92 2.04 -4.22 13.70
CA ALA A 92 0.95 -4.30 12.72
C ALA A 92 -0.38 -4.66 13.41
N LEU A 93 -1.50 -4.30 12.76
CA LEU A 93 -2.82 -4.75 13.18
C LEU A 93 -2.94 -6.25 12.94
N ARG A 94 -3.52 -6.95 13.91
CA ARG A 94 -3.90 -8.35 13.70
C ARG A 94 -4.98 -8.41 12.63
N ARG A 95 -4.74 -9.19 11.59
CA ARG A 95 -5.76 -9.49 10.57
C ARG A 95 -6.42 -10.79 10.96
N GLN A 96 -7.72 -10.73 11.19
CA GLN A 96 -8.53 -11.93 11.18
C GLN A 96 -8.54 -12.43 9.73
N ARG A 97 -8.07 -13.64 9.48
CA ARG A 97 -8.26 -14.27 8.16
C ARG A 97 -9.76 -14.51 8.03
N GLU A 98 -10.39 -13.79 7.12
CA GLU A 98 -11.72 -14.17 6.66
C GLU A 98 -11.58 -15.54 5.98
N LEU A 99 -12.05 -16.57 6.67
CA LEU A 99 -12.05 -17.95 6.15
C LEU A 99 -13.01 -18.10 4.98
N PHE A 100 -13.94 -17.16 4.83
CA PHE A 100 -14.93 -17.13 3.74
C PHE A 100 -14.75 -15.82 2.96
N ARG A 101 -14.68 -15.96 1.64
CA ARG A 101 -14.73 -14.80 0.75
C ARG A 101 -16.11 -14.16 0.84
N ASP A 102 -16.15 -12.83 0.85
CA ASP A 102 -17.40 -12.09 0.74
C ASP A 102 -18.01 -12.35 -0.66
N PRO A 103 -19.16 -13.03 -0.76
CA PRO A 103 -19.80 -13.31 -2.05
C PRO A 103 -20.09 -12.04 -2.85
N GLY A 104 -20.31 -10.89 -2.18
CA GLY A 104 -20.56 -9.60 -2.84
C GLY A 104 -19.35 -9.00 -3.55
N ARG A 105 -18.15 -9.55 -3.32
CA ARG A 105 -16.90 -9.13 -3.99
C ARG A 105 -16.46 -10.05 -5.12
N GLU A 106 -17.21 -11.11 -5.39
CA GLU A 106 -16.92 -12.05 -6.47
C GLU A 106 -17.79 -11.73 -7.68
N LEU A 107 -17.17 -11.72 -8.86
CA LEU A 107 -17.89 -11.62 -10.12
C LEU A 107 -18.45 -13.00 -10.45
N HIS A 108 -19.78 -13.15 -10.40
CA HIS A 108 -20.42 -14.39 -10.78
C HIS A 108 -20.49 -14.54 -12.29
N LYS A 109 -20.60 -15.80 -12.75
CA LYS A 109 -20.68 -16.11 -14.19
C LYS A 109 -21.78 -15.30 -14.90
N GLY A 110 -22.93 -15.12 -14.26
CA GLY A 110 -24.03 -14.32 -14.81
C GLY A 110 -23.69 -12.85 -14.99
N ASP A 111 -22.93 -12.28 -14.06
CA ASP A 111 -22.46 -10.88 -14.16
C ASP A 111 -21.44 -10.71 -15.27
N TYR A 112 -20.51 -11.65 -15.38
CA TYR A 112 -19.53 -11.68 -16.47
C TYR A 112 -20.20 -11.75 -17.85
N LEU A 113 -21.18 -12.62 -18.03
CA LEU A 113 -21.93 -12.75 -19.29
C LEU A 113 -22.72 -11.47 -19.61
N ARG A 114 -23.30 -10.79 -18.59
CA ARG A 114 -23.95 -9.48 -18.77
C ARG A 114 -22.99 -8.41 -19.21
N LEU A 115 -21.77 -8.37 -18.64
CA LEU A 115 -20.73 -7.44 -19.04
C LEU A 115 -20.28 -7.66 -20.49
N LEU A 116 -20.08 -8.91 -20.91
CA LEU A 116 -19.75 -9.26 -22.29
C LEU A 116 -20.86 -8.85 -23.26
N ALA A 117 -22.13 -9.11 -22.91
CA ALA A 117 -23.27 -8.73 -23.73
C ALA A 117 -23.36 -7.21 -23.87
N ALA A 118 -23.17 -6.44 -22.80
CA ALA A 118 -23.15 -5.00 -22.83
C ALA A 118 -22.03 -4.43 -23.72
N ALA A 119 -20.82 -4.97 -23.62
CA ALA A 119 -19.70 -4.57 -24.47
C ALA A 119 -19.98 -4.84 -25.96
N ARG A 120 -20.57 -6.01 -26.27
CA ARG A 120 -20.99 -6.38 -27.63
C ARG A 120 -22.09 -5.46 -28.18
N GLN A 121 -23.10 -5.16 -27.35
CA GLN A 121 -24.20 -4.25 -27.73
C GLN A 121 -23.69 -2.84 -27.99
N ALA A 122 -22.73 -2.35 -27.18
CA ALA A 122 -22.06 -1.08 -27.37
C ALA A 122 -21.04 -1.09 -28.53
N ARG A 123 -20.86 -2.21 -29.22
CA ARG A 123 -19.84 -2.42 -30.26
C ARG A 123 -18.41 -2.12 -29.80
N ASN A 124 -18.16 -2.19 -28.50
CA ASN A 124 -16.82 -2.01 -27.93
C ASN A 124 -16.06 -3.32 -27.96
N TRP A 125 -15.61 -3.73 -29.14
CA TRP A 125 -14.94 -4.99 -29.38
C TRP A 125 -13.61 -5.11 -28.65
N ARG A 126 -12.91 -4.00 -28.45
CA ARG A 126 -11.66 -3.97 -27.67
C ARG A 126 -11.92 -4.42 -26.23
N LEU A 127 -12.94 -3.84 -25.59
CA LEU A 127 -13.33 -4.21 -24.23
C LEU A 127 -13.83 -5.65 -24.16
N TYR A 128 -14.63 -6.08 -25.15
CA TYR A 128 -15.14 -7.45 -25.24
C TYR A 128 -14.01 -8.48 -25.24
N TYR A 129 -13.06 -8.35 -26.17
CA TYR A 129 -11.94 -9.29 -26.27
C TYR A 129 -10.97 -9.19 -25.10
N LEU A 130 -10.79 -8.00 -24.50
CA LEU A 130 -10.00 -7.82 -23.28
C LEU A 130 -10.59 -8.62 -22.12
N MET A 131 -11.91 -8.53 -21.90
CA MET A 131 -12.58 -9.29 -20.84
C MET A 131 -12.51 -10.81 -21.08
N GLU A 132 -12.69 -11.26 -22.33
CA GLU A 132 -12.54 -12.67 -22.68
C GLU A 132 -11.11 -13.17 -22.43
N THR A 133 -10.10 -12.40 -22.85
CA THR A 133 -8.69 -12.75 -22.64
C THR A 133 -8.36 -12.84 -21.15
N LEU A 134 -8.76 -11.86 -20.35
CA LEU A 134 -8.53 -11.87 -18.90
C LEU A 134 -9.21 -13.05 -18.21
N ALA A 135 -10.46 -13.35 -18.58
CA ALA A 135 -11.21 -14.43 -17.96
C ALA A 135 -10.69 -15.82 -18.36
N SER A 136 -10.23 -15.99 -19.60
CA SER A 136 -9.75 -17.28 -20.10
C SER A 136 -8.32 -17.60 -19.70
N THR A 137 -7.46 -16.58 -19.56
CA THR A 137 -6.02 -16.77 -19.29
C THR A 137 -5.65 -16.54 -17.83
N GLY A 138 -6.45 -15.77 -17.07
CA GLY A 138 -6.12 -15.36 -15.71
C GLY A 138 -4.93 -14.39 -15.62
N VAL A 139 -4.50 -13.82 -16.75
CA VAL A 139 -3.42 -12.82 -16.83
C VAL A 139 -3.83 -11.56 -16.09
N ARG A 140 -2.91 -10.94 -15.35
CA ARG A 140 -3.17 -9.65 -14.70
C ARG A 140 -3.18 -8.53 -15.74
N ILE A 141 -4.02 -7.51 -15.50
CA ILE A 141 -4.13 -6.35 -16.40
C ILE A 141 -2.77 -5.64 -16.62
N SER A 142 -1.90 -5.65 -15.60
CA SER A 142 -0.54 -5.09 -15.68
C SER A 142 0.44 -5.91 -16.52
N GLU A 143 0.07 -7.12 -16.92
CA GLU A 143 0.88 -8.02 -17.76
C GLU A 143 0.46 -7.94 -19.23
N LEU A 144 -0.62 -7.21 -19.53
CA LEU A 144 -1.06 -6.88 -20.87
C LEU A 144 -0.31 -5.61 -21.32
N GLN A 145 0.83 -5.78 -21.99
CA GLN A 145 1.57 -4.70 -22.67
C GLN A 145 1.36 -4.77 -24.17
#